data_fab80772615a3e4bfad6e08d1e52b9ab
#
_entry.id   fab80772615a3e4bfad6e08d1e52b9ab
#
_cell.length_a   1.000
_cell.length_b   1.000
_cell.length_c   1.000
_cell.angle_alpha   90.00
_cell.angle_beta   90.00
_cell.angle_gamma   90.00
#
_symmetry.space_group_name_H-M   'P 1'
#
loop_
_entity.id
_entity.type
_entity.pdbx_description
1 polymer ?
#
loop_
_entity_poly.entity_id
_entity_poly.type
_entity_poly.pdbx_seq_one_letter_code
_entity_poly.pdbx_strand_id
1 'polypeptide(L)'
;MKMLRARVRLLAASPAFNPTSDPVLWEKAADAAAEVIDAFGGLENLTPDRVEFYLDKGNRDILWREDYTNSNNIEKAQFPPSLNGSGRVSPSQNFVDAFPMKSGWPIDAEGSGYEKQNPYANRDPRLAKYVIYNGMTFKGTTINTVDHPSDGINRTEYSTCTGYYLKKFANEAVSLETGNVVSAIHFNTLMRFTEAFLIYAEAANEAWGPDASGSHAYSARDVMARLRETAGIDQPDTYLASISTPKEMQNLIRNERRLELCFEQIRFWDVRRWLDYDAMNATVRGTFDGGLTAVDVKERDFGRDMI
;
A
#
# COMPACT_ATOMS: atom_id res chain seq x y z
N MET A 1 10.51 18.28 -10.78
CA MET A 1 11.28 19.08 -9.81
C MET A 1 10.51 19.36 -8.51
N LYS A 2 9.25 19.86 -8.54
CA LYS A 2 8.45 20.13 -7.32
C LYS A 2 8.32 18.88 -6.42
N MET A 3 7.93 17.73 -6.98
CA MET A 3 7.79 16.48 -6.22
C MET A 3 9.08 16.01 -5.55
N LEU A 4 10.22 16.12 -6.22
CA LEU A 4 11.52 15.79 -5.62
C LEU A 4 11.83 16.73 -4.43
N ARG A 5 11.50 18.03 -4.55
CA ARG A 5 11.64 18.98 -3.43
C ARG A 5 10.76 18.57 -2.25
N ALA A 6 9.50 18.15 -2.48
CA ALA A 6 8.62 17.68 -1.42
C ALA A 6 9.21 16.46 -0.69
N ARG A 7 9.73 15.46 -1.41
CA ARG A 7 10.41 14.30 -0.80
C ARG A 7 11.63 14.71 0.05
N VAL A 8 12.47 15.59 -0.47
CA VAL A 8 13.67 16.07 0.26
C VAL A 8 13.29 16.84 1.51
N ARG A 9 12.24 17.68 1.44
CA ARG A 9 11.73 18.43 2.60
C ARG A 9 11.12 17.52 3.65
N LEU A 10 10.34 16.52 3.24
CA LEU A 10 9.81 15.51 4.15
C LEU A 10 10.93 14.76 4.88
N LEU A 11 11.97 14.35 4.14
CA LEU A 11 13.11 13.66 4.72
C LEU A 11 13.81 14.54 5.76
N ALA A 12 14.09 15.81 5.42
CA ALA A 12 14.72 16.77 6.32
C ALA A 12 13.90 17.07 7.58
N ALA A 13 12.55 17.03 7.48
CA ALA A 13 11.65 17.25 8.61
C ALA A 13 11.49 16.01 9.51
N SER A 14 11.80 14.82 8.98
CA SER A 14 11.54 13.55 9.68
C SER A 14 12.46 13.34 10.89
N PRO A 15 12.02 12.61 11.94
CA PRO A 15 12.75 12.45 13.22
C PRO A 15 14.22 12.07 13.10
N ALA A 16 14.58 11.21 12.13
CA ALA A 16 15.96 10.79 11.92
C ALA A 16 16.91 11.96 11.51
N PHE A 17 16.37 13.04 10.95
CA PHE A 17 17.12 14.17 10.42
C PHE A 17 16.73 15.51 11.10
N ASN A 18 15.72 15.48 11.95
CA ASN A 18 15.22 16.61 12.73
C ASN A 18 15.16 16.26 14.23
N PRO A 19 16.31 16.03 14.89
CA PRO A 19 16.35 15.57 16.27
C PRO A 19 15.82 16.60 17.27
N THR A 20 15.73 17.87 16.90
CA THR A 20 15.17 18.94 17.72
C THR A 20 13.67 19.12 17.54
N SER A 21 13.05 18.35 16.64
CA SER A 21 11.63 18.46 16.29
C SER A 21 11.23 19.88 15.84
N ASP A 22 12.10 20.56 15.08
CA ASP A 22 11.84 21.90 14.57
C ASP A 22 10.58 21.92 13.67
N PRO A 23 9.50 22.61 14.08
CA PRO A 23 8.24 22.63 13.32
C PRO A 23 8.37 23.35 11.98
N VAL A 24 9.30 24.26 11.83
CA VAL A 24 9.54 24.99 10.56
C VAL A 24 9.96 24.04 9.43
N LEU A 25 10.62 22.93 9.74
CA LEU A 25 10.96 21.92 8.72
C LEU A 25 9.71 21.20 8.21
N TRP A 26 8.75 20.94 9.11
CA TRP A 26 7.47 20.33 8.74
C TRP A 26 6.61 21.29 7.90
N GLU A 27 6.55 22.58 8.29
CA GLU A 27 5.87 23.60 7.48
C GLU A 27 6.43 23.66 6.06
N LYS A 28 7.77 23.71 5.91
CA LYS A 28 8.42 23.69 4.58
C LYS A 28 8.14 22.42 3.78
N ALA A 29 7.93 21.29 4.45
CA ALA A 29 7.55 20.03 3.77
C ALA A 29 6.10 20.09 3.29
N ALA A 30 5.19 20.61 4.13
CA ALA A 30 3.79 20.84 3.77
C ALA A 30 3.66 21.80 2.58
N ASP A 31 4.35 22.95 2.63
CA ASP A 31 4.37 23.94 1.53
C ASP A 31 4.83 23.30 0.21
N ALA A 32 5.92 22.54 0.26
CA ALA A 32 6.46 21.89 -0.95
C ALA A 32 5.52 20.85 -1.53
N ALA A 33 4.77 20.12 -0.69
CA ALA A 33 3.79 19.16 -1.14
C ALA A 33 2.52 19.85 -1.68
N ALA A 34 2.04 20.90 -1.00
CA ALA A 34 0.93 21.72 -1.47
C ALA A 34 1.18 22.32 -2.86
N GLU A 35 2.40 22.79 -3.14
CA GLU A 35 2.76 23.28 -4.47
C GLU A 35 2.62 22.21 -5.58
N VAL A 36 2.77 20.92 -5.25
CA VAL A 36 2.51 19.84 -6.19
C VAL A 36 1.00 19.65 -6.36
N ILE A 37 0.26 19.57 -5.26
CA ILE A 37 -1.19 19.37 -5.26
C ILE A 37 -1.88 20.47 -6.06
N ASP A 38 -1.57 21.72 -5.77
CA ASP A 38 -2.17 22.90 -6.40
C ASP A 38 -1.81 23.01 -7.89
N ALA A 39 -0.56 22.67 -8.26
CA ALA A 39 -0.13 22.65 -9.66
C ALA A 39 -0.89 21.60 -10.52
N PHE A 40 -1.43 20.56 -9.89
CA PHE A 40 -2.26 19.55 -10.54
C PHE A 40 -3.77 19.80 -10.36
N GLY A 41 -4.17 20.94 -9.79
CA GLY A 41 -5.55 21.40 -9.69
C GLY A 41 -6.26 21.08 -8.38
N GLY A 42 -5.50 20.78 -7.31
CA GLY A 42 -6.04 20.60 -5.96
C GLY A 42 -6.49 19.16 -5.66
N LEU A 43 -7.19 19.00 -4.53
CA LEU A 43 -7.59 17.70 -3.98
C LEU A 43 -8.49 16.91 -4.94
N GLU A 44 -9.36 17.59 -5.69
CA GLU A 44 -10.35 16.97 -6.57
C GLU A 44 -9.72 16.17 -7.73
N ASN A 45 -8.46 16.45 -8.06
CA ASN A 45 -7.74 15.72 -9.10
C ASN A 45 -7.13 14.40 -8.65
N LEU A 46 -7.27 14.04 -7.38
CA LEU A 46 -6.99 12.68 -6.93
C LEU A 46 -8.19 11.79 -7.27
N THR A 47 -8.00 10.85 -8.17
CA THR A 47 -9.06 10.01 -8.73
C THR A 47 -8.94 8.53 -8.32
N PRO A 48 -10.04 7.74 -8.32
CA PRO A 48 -10.00 6.33 -7.89
C PRO A 48 -9.10 5.42 -8.73
N ASP A 49 -8.90 5.72 -10.01
CA ASP A 49 -8.07 4.94 -10.94
C ASP A 49 -6.58 4.93 -10.56
N ARG A 50 -6.15 5.83 -9.68
CA ARG A 50 -4.80 5.84 -9.10
C ARG A 50 -4.45 4.54 -8.35
N VAL A 51 -5.44 3.80 -7.85
CA VAL A 51 -5.22 2.55 -7.12
C VAL A 51 -4.57 1.50 -8.02
N GLU A 52 -4.93 1.50 -9.31
CA GLU A 52 -4.36 0.61 -10.32
C GLU A 52 -3.59 1.38 -11.40
N PHE A 53 -2.93 2.47 -11.02
CA PHE A 53 -2.17 3.36 -11.90
C PHE A 53 -1.21 2.61 -12.84
N TYR A 54 -0.68 1.50 -12.42
CA TYR A 54 0.30 0.68 -13.14
C TYR A 54 -0.30 -0.06 -14.35
N LEU A 55 -1.62 -0.08 -14.52
CA LEU A 55 -2.28 -0.68 -15.68
C LEU A 55 -2.36 0.27 -16.88
N ASP A 56 -2.23 1.58 -16.67
CA ASP A 56 -2.27 2.58 -17.74
C ASP A 56 -1.07 3.53 -17.64
N LYS A 57 -0.18 3.46 -18.64
CA LYS A 57 0.98 4.36 -18.73
C LYS A 57 0.62 5.85 -18.84
N GLY A 58 -0.63 6.17 -19.20
CA GLY A 58 -1.17 7.52 -19.29
C GLY A 58 -1.88 7.98 -18.02
N ASN A 59 -1.91 7.17 -16.96
CA ASN A 59 -2.59 7.51 -15.72
C ASN A 59 -2.04 8.82 -15.12
N ARG A 60 -2.95 9.72 -14.73
CA ARG A 60 -2.61 11.07 -14.26
C ARG A 60 -1.87 11.07 -12.90
N ASP A 61 -1.93 9.96 -12.15
CA ASP A 61 -1.18 9.81 -10.91
C ASP A 61 0.34 9.66 -11.15
N ILE A 62 0.76 9.30 -12.36
CA ILE A 62 2.16 9.10 -12.72
C ILE A 62 2.82 10.44 -13.03
N LEU A 63 3.67 10.92 -12.13
CA LEU A 63 4.43 12.17 -12.33
C LEU A 63 5.78 11.94 -13.03
N TRP A 64 6.40 10.81 -12.76
CA TRP A 64 7.67 10.41 -13.37
C TRP A 64 7.79 8.88 -13.37
N ARG A 65 8.13 8.32 -14.49
CA ARG A 65 8.35 6.90 -14.71
C ARG A 65 9.52 6.64 -15.64
N GLU A 66 10.04 5.44 -15.59
CA GLU A 66 10.95 4.92 -16.60
C GLU A 66 10.21 4.60 -17.90
N ASP A 67 10.97 4.31 -18.95
CA ASP A 67 10.39 3.82 -20.20
C ASP A 67 9.65 2.50 -19.99
N TYR A 68 8.61 2.29 -20.77
CA TYR A 68 7.79 1.09 -20.69
C TYR A 68 8.32 -0.03 -21.59
N THR A 69 8.05 -1.26 -21.18
CA THR A 69 8.34 -2.47 -21.97
C THR A 69 7.09 -3.32 -22.13
N ASN A 70 6.98 -4.01 -23.27
CA ASN A 70 5.96 -5.03 -23.46
C ASN A 70 6.54 -6.38 -22.98
N SER A 71 6.07 -6.90 -21.86
CA SER A 71 6.63 -8.11 -21.24
C SER A 71 5.56 -8.86 -20.42
N ASN A 72 5.93 -10.01 -19.90
CA ASN A 72 5.16 -10.78 -18.92
C ASN A 72 6.02 -11.16 -17.69
N ASN A 73 7.10 -10.41 -17.47
CA ASN A 73 8.08 -10.74 -16.43
C ASN A 73 7.52 -10.56 -15.02
N ILE A 74 6.64 -9.55 -14.83
CA ILE A 74 5.99 -9.32 -13.54
C ILE A 74 5.07 -10.50 -13.21
N GLU A 75 4.27 -10.94 -14.15
CA GLU A 75 3.33 -12.04 -13.98
C GLU A 75 4.05 -13.36 -13.78
N LYS A 76 5.14 -13.61 -14.54
CA LYS A 76 6.02 -14.77 -14.30
C LYS A 76 6.58 -14.79 -12.89
N ALA A 77 6.91 -13.63 -12.35
CA ALA A 77 7.42 -13.53 -10.99
C ALA A 77 6.34 -13.64 -9.93
N GLN A 78 5.14 -13.11 -10.15
CA GLN A 78 4.14 -12.89 -9.10
C GLN A 78 2.95 -13.85 -9.12
N PHE A 79 2.53 -14.34 -10.31
CA PHE A 79 1.37 -15.23 -10.37
C PHE A 79 1.59 -16.51 -9.57
N PRO A 80 0.50 -17.08 -8.99
CA PRO A 80 0.53 -18.40 -8.40
C PRO A 80 1.02 -19.46 -9.39
N PRO A 81 1.65 -20.56 -8.93
CA PRO A 81 2.13 -21.64 -9.79
C PRO A 81 1.03 -22.28 -10.65
N SER A 82 -0.21 -22.38 -10.17
CA SER A 82 -1.35 -22.88 -10.96
C SER A 82 -1.63 -22.04 -12.22
N LEU A 83 -1.16 -20.80 -12.25
CA LEU A 83 -1.23 -19.89 -13.39
C LEU A 83 0.13 -19.72 -14.08
N ASN A 84 1.02 -20.69 -13.93
CA ASN A 84 2.37 -20.72 -14.49
C ASN A 84 3.31 -19.59 -14.02
N GLY A 85 3.04 -18.99 -12.86
CA GLY A 85 3.93 -18.04 -12.21
C GLY A 85 4.89 -18.70 -11.23
N SER A 86 5.76 -17.89 -10.64
CA SER A 86 6.79 -18.35 -9.69
C SER A 86 6.55 -17.84 -8.25
N GLY A 87 5.45 -17.17 -7.96
CA GLY A 87 5.03 -16.74 -6.61
C GLY A 87 6.10 -16.07 -5.75
N ARG A 88 7.06 -15.35 -6.38
CA ARG A 88 8.28 -14.86 -5.70
C ARG A 88 8.04 -13.83 -4.61
N VAL A 89 6.91 -13.12 -4.68
CA VAL A 89 6.58 -12.10 -3.69
C VAL A 89 5.37 -12.55 -2.89
N SER A 90 5.61 -12.85 -1.62
CA SER A 90 4.59 -13.32 -0.68
C SER A 90 4.27 -12.20 0.33
N PRO A 91 3.16 -11.44 0.17
CA PRO A 91 2.72 -10.47 1.16
C PRO A 91 2.56 -11.10 2.53
N SER A 92 2.99 -10.40 3.59
CA SER A 92 2.87 -10.91 4.95
C SER A 92 1.45 -10.74 5.52
N GLN A 93 1.09 -11.55 6.51
CA GLN A 93 -0.13 -11.34 7.31
C GLN A 93 -0.15 -9.96 7.96
N ASN A 94 1.01 -9.48 8.46
CA ASN A 94 1.12 -8.12 9.00
C ASN A 94 0.71 -7.02 8.01
N PHE A 95 0.94 -7.26 6.72
CA PHE A 95 0.51 -6.33 5.66
C PHE A 95 -0.99 -6.47 5.39
N VAL A 96 -1.51 -7.69 5.33
CA VAL A 96 -2.94 -7.97 5.14
C VAL A 96 -3.77 -7.40 6.30
N ASP A 97 -3.29 -7.55 7.53
CA ASP A 97 -3.94 -7.00 8.74
C ASP A 97 -3.97 -5.46 8.74
N ALA A 98 -3.02 -4.81 8.08
CA ALA A 98 -2.96 -3.35 8.02
C ALA A 98 -4.10 -2.72 7.19
N PHE A 99 -4.74 -3.47 6.30
CA PHE A 99 -5.92 -3.00 5.60
C PHE A 99 -7.10 -2.90 6.57
N PRO A 100 -7.78 -1.75 6.67
CA PRO A 100 -8.96 -1.61 7.52
C PRO A 100 -10.17 -2.35 6.95
N MET A 101 -11.27 -2.31 7.67
CA MET A 101 -12.58 -2.62 7.12
C MET A 101 -12.98 -1.58 6.07
N LYS A 102 -13.90 -1.90 5.20
CA LYS A 102 -14.44 -0.97 4.19
C LYS A 102 -15.09 0.26 4.84
N SER A 103 -15.61 0.11 6.06
CA SER A 103 -16.09 1.21 6.91
C SER A 103 -14.99 2.17 7.40
N GLY A 104 -13.73 1.86 7.14
CA GLY A 104 -12.56 2.64 7.54
C GLY A 104 -11.96 2.27 8.89
N TRP A 105 -12.62 1.48 9.71
CA TRP A 105 -12.15 1.08 11.04
C TRP A 105 -11.05 0.01 10.95
N PRO A 106 -9.97 0.11 11.74
CA PRO A 106 -8.99 -0.97 11.88
C PRO A 106 -9.66 -2.29 12.29
N ILE A 107 -9.12 -3.43 11.84
CA ILE A 107 -9.73 -4.74 12.10
C ILE A 107 -9.74 -5.13 13.58
N ASP A 108 -8.81 -4.60 14.37
CA ASP A 108 -8.66 -4.83 15.81
C ASP A 108 -9.46 -3.83 16.67
N ALA A 109 -10.09 -2.82 16.04
CA ALA A 109 -10.94 -1.88 16.77
C ALA A 109 -12.24 -2.56 17.21
N GLU A 110 -12.66 -2.27 18.45
CA GLU A 110 -13.95 -2.71 18.97
C GLU A 110 -15.10 -2.21 18.07
N GLY A 111 -15.99 -3.11 17.69
CA GLY A 111 -17.12 -2.76 16.81
C GLY A 111 -16.77 -2.55 15.34
N SER A 112 -15.54 -2.88 14.90
CA SER A 112 -15.11 -2.75 13.51
C SER A 112 -15.93 -3.57 12.51
N GLY A 113 -16.60 -4.62 12.97
CA GLY A 113 -17.31 -5.58 12.13
C GLY A 113 -16.38 -6.63 11.49
N TYR A 114 -15.13 -6.71 11.92
CA TYR A 114 -14.22 -7.76 11.46
C TYR A 114 -14.64 -9.13 11.98
N GLU A 115 -14.79 -10.07 11.07
CA GLU A 115 -15.12 -11.45 11.39
C GLU A 115 -13.93 -12.36 11.10
N LYS A 116 -13.32 -12.91 12.17
CA LYS A 116 -12.15 -13.79 12.05
C LYS A 116 -12.41 -15.00 11.14
N GLN A 117 -13.65 -15.53 11.12
CA GLN A 117 -14.03 -16.65 10.26
C GLN A 117 -14.17 -16.26 8.78
N ASN A 118 -14.20 -14.96 8.49
CA ASN A 118 -14.37 -14.40 7.15
C ASN A 118 -13.38 -13.26 6.93
N PRO A 119 -12.07 -13.52 7.02
CA PRO A 119 -11.05 -12.49 7.22
C PRO A 119 -10.91 -11.49 6.07
N TYR A 120 -11.46 -11.81 4.90
CA TYR A 120 -11.38 -10.97 3.70
C TYR A 120 -12.70 -10.26 3.38
N ALA A 121 -13.79 -10.55 4.11
CA ALA A 121 -15.08 -9.91 3.88
C ALA A 121 -15.09 -8.46 4.35
N ASN A 122 -15.72 -7.58 3.58
CA ASN A 122 -15.92 -6.17 3.93
C ASN A 122 -14.63 -5.41 4.29
N ARG A 123 -13.50 -5.79 3.69
CA ARG A 123 -12.20 -5.14 3.85
C ARG A 123 -12.05 -3.97 2.88
N ASP A 124 -11.11 -3.11 3.16
CA ASP A 124 -10.66 -2.07 2.25
C ASP A 124 -10.52 -2.64 0.82
N PRO A 125 -11.14 -2.01 -0.20
CA PRO A 125 -11.15 -2.55 -1.57
C PRO A 125 -9.75 -2.76 -2.17
N ARG A 126 -8.73 -2.03 -1.68
CA ARG A 126 -7.34 -2.18 -2.12
C ARG A 126 -6.74 -3.53 -1.75
N LEU A 127 -7.26 -4.20 -0.70
CA LEU A 127 -6.77 -5.54 -0.34
C LEU A 127 -6.91 -6.51 -1.53
N ALA A 128 -8.09 -6.60 -2.11
CA ALA A 128 -8.35 -7.49 -3.26
C ALA A 128 -7.69 -7.03 -4.57
N LYS A 129 -7.25 -5.75 -4.63
CA LYS A 129 -6.49 -5.21 -5.76
C LYS A 129 -4.99 -5.47 -5.67
N TYR A 130 -4.47 -5.65 -4.45
CA TYR A 130 -3.03 -5.76 -4.22
C TYR A 130 -2.58 -7.16 -3.78
N VAL A 131 -3.48 -7.97 -3.25
CA VAL A 131 -3.16 -9.30 -2.67
C VAL A 131 -4.07 -10.36 -3.25
N ILE A 132 -3.49 -11.49 -3.64
CA ILE A 132 -4.22 -12.73 -3.93
C ILE A 132 -4.21 -13.56 -2.63
N TYR A 133 -5.39 -13.94 -2.17
CA TYR A 133 -5.60 -14.67 -0.92
C TYR A 133 -6.44 -15.92 -1.15
N ASN A 134 -6.50 -16.79 -0.17
CA ASN A 134 -7.25 -18.03 -0.21
C ASN A 134 -8.75 -17.81 -0.52
N GLY A 135 -9.30 -18.56 -1.45
CA GLY A 135 -10.70 -18.46 -1.88
C GLY A 135 -10.98 -17.33 -2.89
N MET A 136 -10.00 -16.48 -3.20
CA MET A 136 -10.17 -15.43 -4.21
C MET A 136 -10.28 -16.03 -5.61
N THR A 137 -11.25 -15.55 -6.41
CA THR A 137 -11.27 -15.85 -7.85
C THR A 137 -10.31 -14.89 -8.56
N PHE A 138 -9.27 -15.44 -9.18
CA PHE A 138 -8.28 -14.71 -9.95
C PHE A 138 -8.09 -15.34 -11.32
N LYS A 139 -8.26 -14.55 -12.39
CA LYS A 139 -8.21 -15.01 -13.78
C LYS A 139 -9.10 -16.25 -14.06
N GLY A 140 -10.30 -16.24 -13.47
CA GLY A 140 -11.27 -17.34 -13.61
C GLY A 140 -10.96 -18.59 -12.78
N THR A 141 -9.87 -18.61 -12.01
CA THR A 141 -9.49 -19.72 -11.14
C THR A 141 -9.71 -19.33 -9.67
N THR A 142 -10.30 -20.22 -8.87
CA THR A 142 -10.34 -20.03 -7.41
C THR A 142 -9.00 -20.47 -6.83
N ILE A 143 -8.29 -19.51 -6.26
CA ILE A 143 -6.97 -19.75 -5.65
C ILE A 143 -7.13 -20.43 -4.29
N ASN A 144 -6.41 -21.53 -4.10
CA ASN A 144 -6.38 -22.23 -2.82
C ASN A 144 -4.93 -22.27 -2.29
N THR A 145 -4.65 -21.43 -1.31
CA THR A 145 -3.32 -21.35 -0.67
C THR A 145 -3.16 -22.31 0.50
N VAL A 146 -4.16 -23.11 0.82
CA VAL A 146 -4.14 -24.10 1.91
C VAL A 146 -3.78 -25.50 1.39
N ASP A 147 -4.60 -26.06 0.52
CA ASP A 147 -4.52 -27.46 0.14
C ASP A 147 -4.03 -27.73 -1.29
N HIS A 148 -4.00 -26.70 -2.15
CA HIS A 148 -3.59 -26.88 -3.54
C HIS A 148 -2.13 -27.36 -3.64
N PRO A 149 -1.83 -28.39 -4.47
CA PRO A 149 -0.51 -29.00 -4.52
C PRO A 149 0.61 -28.09 -5.03
N SER A 150 0.29 -27.00 -5.74
CA SER A 150 1.27 -26.03 -6.21
C SER A 150 1.10 -24.63 -5.61
N ASP A 151 -0.12 -24.19 -5.26
CA ASP A 151 -0.36 -22.85 -4.72
C ASP A 151 -0.39 -22.81 -3.18
N GLY A 152 -0.53 -23.97 -2.54
CA GLY A 152 -0.53 -24.09 -1.08
C GLY A 152 0.85 -23.74 -0.48
N ILE A 153 0.85 -23.29 0.77
CA ILE A 153 2.05 -22.84 1.48
C ILE A 153 3.16 -23.90 1.42
N ASN A 154 4.35 -23.49 0.97
CA ASN A 154 5.56 -24.32 0.92
C ASN A 154 5.39 -25.66 0.22
N ARG A 155 4.45 -25.79 -0.73
CA ARG A 155 4.22 -27.02 -1.51
C ARG A 155 5.30 -27.25 -2.56
N THR A 156 5.75 -26.17 -3.21
CA THR A 156 6.81 -26.18 -4.21
C THR A 156 7.79 -25.06 -3.95
N GLU A 157 8.88 -24.97 -4.70
CA GLU A 157 9.81 -23.84 -4.64
C GLU A 157 9.19 -22.50 -5.08
N TYR A 158 8.06 -22.53 -5.80
CA TYR A 158 7.33 -21.37 -6.31
C TYR A 158 6.06 -21.06 -5.52
N SER A 159 5.76 -21.86 -4.51
CA SER A 159 4.59 -21.63 -3.65
C SER A 159 4.86 -20.50 -2.65
N THR A 160 3.78 -19.82 -2.27
CA THR A 160 3.86 -18.82 -1.20
C THR A 160 4.39 -19.41 0.12
N CYS A 161 5.17 -18.63 0.86
CA CYS A 161 5.58 -18.97 2.23
C CYS A 161 4.68 -18.31 3.30
N THR A 162 3.78 -17.41 2.91
CA THR A 162 2.92 -16.65 3.83
C THR A 162 1.43 -16.94 3.68
N GLY A 163 1.01 -17.68 2.65
CA GLY A 163 -0.39 -17.91 2.29
C GLY A 163 -0.98 -16.83 1.38
N TYR A 164 -0.16 -15.91 0.87
CA TYR A 164 -0.56 -14.83 -0.01
C TYR A 164 0.35 -14.72 -1.22
N TYR A 165 -0.19 -14.20 -2.34
CA TYR A 165 0.58 -13.82 -3.51
C TYR A 165 0.37 -12.32 -3.80
N LEU A 166 1.37 -11.68 -4.40
CA LEU A 166 1.25 -10.28 -4.78
C LEU A 166 0.46 -10.14 -6.09
N LYS A 167 -0.56 -9.28 -6.07
CA LYS A 167 -1.34 -8.90 -7.26
C LYS A 167 -0.95 -7.53 -7.81
N LYS A 168 -0.57 -6.58 -6.94
CA LYS A 168 -0.17 -5.23 -7.37
C LYS A 168 0.92 -5.29 -8.43
N PHE A 169 0.82 -4.45 -9.46
CA PHE A 169 1.64 -4.37 -10.66
C PHE A 169 1.39 -5.46 -11.72
N ALA A 170 0.73 -6.55 -11.40
CA ALA A 170 0.40 -7.58 -12.37
C ALA A 170 -0.83 -7.17 -13.22
N ASN A 171 -0.81 -7.52 -14.50
CA ASN A 171 -1.91 -7.29 -15.41
C ASN A 171 -2.67 -8.60 -15.67
N GLU A 172 -3.94 -8.67 -15.33
CA GLU A 172 -4.77 -9.87 -15.48
C GLU A 172 -5.00 -10.26 -16.96
N ALA A 173 -4.77 -9.35 -17.91
CA ALA A 173 -4.83 -9.67 -19.34
C ALA A 173 -3.62 -10.49 -19.83
N VAL A 174 -2.52 -10.54 -19.06
CA VAL A 174 -1.34 -11.37 -19.39
C VAL A 174 -1.69 -12.84 -19.26
N SER A 175 -1.25 -13.66 -20.23
CA SER A 175 -1.33 -15.12 -20.16
C SER A 175 0.07 -15.72 -20.19
N LEU A 176 0.30 -16.72 -19.32
CA LEU A 176 1.52 -17.50 -19.26
C LEU A 176 1.29 -18.94 -19.75
N GLU A 177 0.13 -19.24 -20.32
CA GLU A 177 -0.21 -20.57 -20.84
C GLU A 177 0.66 -20.91 -22.04
N THR A 178 1.19 -22.15 -22.04
CA THR A 178 1.97 -22.66 -23.17
C THR A 178 1.12 -22.66 -24.45
N GLY A 179 1.62 -22.00 -25.49
CA GLY A 179 0.91 -21.84 -26.75
C GLY A 179 -0.06 -20.65 -26.81
N ASN A 180 -0.31 -19.96 -25.70
CA ASN A 180 -1.17 -18.78 -25.62
C ASN A 180 -0.55 -17.70 -24.71
N VAL A 181 0.71 -17.38 -24.93
CA VAL A 181 1.41 -16.36 -24.14
C VAL A 181 1.00 -14.97 -24.59
N VAL A 182 0.53 -14.16 -23.64
CA VAL A 182 0.18 -12.75 -23.85
C VAL A 182 1.02 -11.89 -22.94
N SER A 183 1.56 -10.79 -23.46
CA SER A 183 2.32 -9.77 -22.71
C SER A 183 1.52 -8.48 -22.59
N ALA A 184 1.88 -7.64 -21.60
CA ALA A 184 1.32 -6.32 -21.41
C ALA A 184 2.43 -5.25 -21.28
N ILE A 185 2.04 -3.99 -21.34
CA ILE A 185 2.94 -2.86 -21.11
C ILE A 185 3.15 -2.73 -19.61
N HIS A 186 4.44 -2.75 -19.21
CA HIS A 186 4.88 -2.49 -17.84
C HIS A 186 5.89 -1.35 -17.80
N PHE A 187 5.90 -0.62 -16.69
CA PHE A 187 6.81 0.49 -16.42
C PHE A 187 7.04 0.63 -14.91
N ASN A 188 8.17 1.17 -14.53
CA ASN A 188 8.47 1.49 -13.14
C ASN A 188 8.14 2.96 -12.88
N THR A 189 7.25 3.22 -11.93
CA THR A 189 6.85 4.57 -11.55
C THR A 189 7.75 5.06 -10.41
N LEU A 190 8.45 6.16 -10.65
CA LEU A 190 9.41 6.75 -9.72
C LEU A 190 8.78 7.78 -8.78
N MET A 191 7.76 8.49 -9.26
CA MET A 191 7.02 9.49 -8.48
C MET A 191 5.55 9.50 -8.88
N ARG A 192 4.68 9.55 -7.87
CA ARG A 192 3.22 9.60 -8.03
C ARG A 192 2.63 10.86 -7.42
N PHE A 193 1.52 11.33 -7.99
CA PHE A 193 0.76 12.45 -7.46
C PHE A 193 0.19 12.14 -6.06
N THR A 194 -0.34 10.94 -5.88
CA THR A 194 -0.81 10.42 -4.58
C THR A 194 0.22 10.59 -3.46
N GLU A 195 1.51 10.43 -3.75
CA GLU A 195 2.55 10.60 -2.72
C GLU A 195 2.64 12.03 -2.21
N ALA A 196 2.33 13.05 -3.05
CA ALA A 196 2.30 14.44 -2.61
C ALA A 196 1.22 14.68 -1.53
N PHE A 197 0.06 14.02 -1.67
CA PHE A 197 -1.00 14.04 -0.65
C PHE A 197 -0.52 13.46 0.68
N LEU A 198 0.14 12.31 0.62
CA LEU A 198 0.66 11.64 1.81
C LEU A 198 1.81 12.43 2.48
N ILE A 199 2.65 13.13 1.69
CA ILE A 199 3.66 14.04 2.22
C ILE A 199 2.99 15.23 2.90
N TYR A 200 1.99 15.83 2.26
CA TYR A 200 1.27 16.96 2.84
C TYR A 200 0.57 16.57 4.14
N ALA A 201 -0.21 15.49 4.13
CA ALA A 201 -0.95 15.04 5.30
C ALA A 201 -0.02 14.82 6.51
N GLU A 202 1.12 14.14 6.31
CA GLU A 202 2.11 13.92 7.35
C GLU A 202 2.70 15.24 7.85
N ALA A 203 3.17 16.08 6.94
CA ALA A 203 3.84 17.33 7.28
C ALA A 203 2.89 18.35 7.95
N ALA A 204 1.65 18.48 7.44
CA ALA A 204 0.64 19.36 8.01
C ALA A 204 0.20 18.92 9.42
N ASN A 205 0.02 17.60 9.60
CA ASN A 205 -0.32 17.05 10.93
C ASN A 205 0.79 17.30 11.95
N GLU A 206 2.03 17.13 11.57
CA GLU A 206 3.19 17.39 12.47
C GLU A 206 3.39 18.89 12.75
N ALA A 207 3.12 19.75 11.77
CA ALA A 207 3.29 21.19 11.92
C ALA A 207 2.13 21.85 12.69
N TRP A 208 0.89 21.47 12.39
CA TRP A 208 -0.31 22.20 12.80
C TRP A 208 -1.40 21.34 13.43
N GLY A 209 -1.24 20.02 13.43
CA GLY A 209 -2.27 19.08 13.86
C GLY A 209 -3.26 18.72 12.76
N PRO A 210 -4.26 17.86 13.07
CA PRO A 210 -5.12 17.24 12.05
C PRO A 210 -6.02 18.22 11.29
N ASP A 211 -6.44 19.31 11.92
CA ASP A 211 -7.51 20.18 11.43
C ASP A 211 -7.05 21.58 11.00
N ALA A 212 -5.83 21.96 11.37
CA ALA A 212 -5.27 23.23 10.94
C ALA A 212 -4.53 23.07 9.60
N SER A 213 -4.54 24.12 8.80
CA SER A 213 -4.01 24.11 7.42
C SER A 213 -2.87 25.09 7.16
N GLY A 214 -2.40 25.81 8.20
CA GLY A 214 -1.45 26.92 8.00
C GLY A 214 -2.01 27.96 7.02
N SER A 215 -1.31 28.21 5.93
CA SER A 215 -1.77 29.12 4.86
C SER A 215 -2.48 28.43 3.69
N HIS A 216 -2.68 27.10 3.77
CA HIS A 216 -3.28 26.31 2.68
C HIS A 216 -4.81 26.19 2.80
N ALA A 217 -5.46 25.78 1.70
CA ALA A 217 -6.91 25.67 1.63
C ALA A 217 -7.47 24.37 2.24
N TYR A 218 -6.59 23.46 2.66
CA TYR A 218 -6.97 22.14 3.16
C TYR A 218 -6.08 21.71 4.32
N SER A 219 -6.64 20.96 5.25
CA SER A 219 -5.96 20.38 6.41
C SER A 219 -5.42 18.97 6.11
N ALA A 220 -4.69 18.37 7.06
CA ALA A 220 -4.29 16.97 6.99
C ALA A 220 -5.53 16.05 6.92
N ARG A 221 -6.60 16.36 7.67
CA ARG A 221 -7.85 15.62 7.65
C ARG A 221 -8.54 15.67 6.29
N ASP A 222 -8.61 16.83 5.65
CA ASP A 222 -9.23 16.97 4.32
C ASP A 222 -8.50 16.11 3.28
N VAL A 223 -7.17 16.13 3.32
CA VAL A 223 -6.34 15.29 2.45
C VAL A 223 -6.56 13.81 2.71
N MET A 224 -6.61 13.39 3.98
CA MET A 224 -6.88 12.00 4.35
C MET A 224 -8.30 11.57 3.96
N ALA A 225 -9.29 12.44 4.09
CA ALA A 225 -10.65 12.19 3.64
C ALA A 225 -10.69 11.88 2.14
N ARG A 226 -10.03 12.71 1.34
CA ARG A 226 -9.97 12.51 -0.11
C ARG A 226 -9.22 11.23 -0.52
N LEU A 227 -8.09 10.92 0.14
CA LEU A 227 -7.35 9.68 -0.09
C LEU A 227 -8.22 8.45 0.20
N ARG A 228 -8.91 8.44 1.30
CA ARG A 228 -9.71 7.30 1.75
C ARG A 228 -11.00 7.15 0.95
N GLU A 229 -11.68 8.25 0.62
CA GLU A 229 -12.82 8.25 -0.30
C GLU A 229 -12.46 7.63 -1.65
N THR A 230 -11.39 8.10 -2.28
CA THR A 230 -10.95 7.60 -3.60
C THR A 230 -10.33 6.21 -3.56
N ALA A 231 -9.96 5.71 -2.38
CA ALA A 231 -9.58 4.31 -2.16
C ALA A 231 -10.81 3.37 -2.07
N GLY A 232 -12.01 3.93 -1.89
CA GLY A 232 -13.26 3.19 -1.79
C GLY A 232 -13.71 2.87 -0.37
N ILE A 233 -13.18 3.60 0.63
CA ILE A 233 -13.70 3.55 2.00
C ILE A 233 -15.10 4.16 2.02
N ASP A 234 -16.01 3.50 2.72
CA ASP A 234 -17.42 3.94 2.83
C ASP A 234 -17.51 5.34 3.43
N GLN A 235 -18.47 6.11 2.91
CA GLN A 235 -18.74 7.46 3.38
C GLN A 235 -20.10 7.53 4.10
N PRO A 236 -20.20 8.31 5.19
CA PRO A 236 -19.13 9.10 5.81
C PRO A 236 -18.09 8.22 6.52
N ASP A 237 -16.80 8.60 6.42
CA ASP A 237 -15.71 7.91 7.13
C ASP A 237 -15.75 8.21 8.62
N THR A 238 -16.48 7.39 9.37
CA THR A 238 -16.68 7.57 10.81
C THR A 238 -15.40 7.34 11.62
N TYR A 239 -14.46 6.51 11.12
CA TYR A 239 -13.17 6.35 11.78
C TYR A 239 -12.32 7.63 11.68
N LEU A 240 -12.19 8.20 10.48
CA LEU A 240 -11.49 9.47 10.30
C LEU A 240 -12.13 10.58 11.14
N ALA A 241 -13.46 10.63 11.22
CA ALA A 241 -14.19 11.60 12.03
C ALA A 241 -13.95 11.43 13.54
N SER A 242 -13.67 10.22 14.01
CA SER A 242 -13.39 9.93 15.43
C SER A 242 -12.00 10.36 15.91
N ILE A 243 -11.06 10.58 14.97
CA ILE A 243 -9.70 10.99 15.28
C ILE A 243 -9.68 12.41 15.86
N SER A 244 -9.11 12.59 17.05
CA SER A 244 -9.14 13.85 17.78
C SER A 244 -7.74 14.41 18.10
N THR A 245 -6.70 13.60 17.98
CA THR A 245 -5.34 13.99 18.35
C THR A 245 -4.36 13.88 17.17
N PRO A 246 -3.27 14.71 17.17
CA PRO A 246 -2.21 14.58 16.18
C PRO A 246 -1.58 13.20 16.13
N LYS A 247 -1.50 12.51 17.27
CA LYS A 247 -0.92 11.15 17.35
C LYS A 247 -1.79 10.10 16.67
N GLU A 248 -3.09 10.15 16.86
CA GLU A 248 -4.04 9.27 16.17
C GLU A 248 -3.99 9.51 14.65
N MET A 249 -3.98 10.78 14.24
CA MET A 249 -3.85 11.15 12.82
C MET A 249 -2.52 10.69 12.24
N GLN A 250 -1.41 10.84 12.96
CA GLN A 250 -0.10 10.32 12.54
C GLN A 250 -0.14 8.82 12.31
N ASN A 251 -0.78 8.05 13.20
CA ASN A 251 -0.91 6.59 13.04
C ASN A 251 -1.71 6.24 11.79
N LEU A 252 -2.83 6.93 11.55
CA LEU A 252 -3.63 6.74 10.33
C LEU A 252 -2.80 7.07 9.08
N ILE A 253 -2.12 8.22 9.04
CA ILE A 253 -1.31 8.65 7.90
C ILE A 253 -0.18 7.64 7.61
N ARG A 254 0.51 7.15 8.64
CA ARG A 254 1.57 6.15 8.50
C ARG A 254 1.04 4.83 7.94
N ASN A 255 -0.15 4.42 8.38
CA ASN A 255 -0.80 3.22 7.83
C ASN A 255 -1.24 3.45 6.38
N GLU A 256 -1.84 4.60 6.08
CA GLU A 256 -2.27 4.94 4.72
C GLU A 256 -1.08 4.98 3.74
N ARG A 257 0.06 5.55 4.15
CA ARG A 257 1.31 5.47 3.38
C ARG A 257 1.76 4.03 3.14
N ARG A 258 1.66 3.18 4.17
CA ARG A 258 1.99 1.76 4.07
C ARG A 258 1.13 1.03 3.04
N LEU A 259 -0.18 1.29 3.01
CA LEU A 259 -1.12 0.64 2.09
C LEU A 259 -0.97 1.18 0.67
N GLU A 260 -0.97 2.50 0.52
CA GLU A 260 -0.99 3.17 -0.77
C GLU A 260 0.31 2.98 -1.55
N LEU A 261 1.45 3.13 -0.86
CA LEU A 261 2.78 3.04 -1.45
C LEU A 261 3.44 1.65 -1.24
N CYS A 262 2.61 0.62 -0.96
CA CYS A 262 3.11 -0.73 -0.77
C CYS A 262 3.84 -1.25 -2.01
N PHE A 263 4.93 -1.99 -1.81
CA PHE A 263 5.77 -2.57 -2.85
C PHE A 263 6.39 -1.54 -3.83
N GLU A 264 6.35 -0.25 -3.50
CA GLU A 264 7.00 0.84 -4.25
C GLU A 264 8.36 1.24 -3.64
N GLN A 265 8.95 0.38 -2.82
CA GLN A 265 10.22 0.57 -2.13
C GLN A 265 10.26 1.75 -1.12
N ILE A 266 9.08 2.31 -0.76
CA ILE A 266 8.98 3.46 0.13
C ILE A 266 9.03 3.05 1.62
N ARG A 267 8.39 1.93 2.00
CA ARG A 267 8.26 1.49 3.41
C ARG A 267 9.61 1.38 4.13
N PHE A 268 10.64 0.86 3.45
CA PHE A 268 11.99 0.74 3.99
C PHE A 268 12.55 2.08 4.50
N TRP A 269 12.31 3.14 3.73
CA TRP A 269 12.76 4.49 4.07
C TRP A 269 11.86 5.14 5.12
N ASP A 270 10.55 4.95 5.04
CA ASP A 270 9.58 5.49 5.98
C ASP A 270 9.85 5.05 7.41
N VAL A 271 10.00 3.74 7.66
CA VAL A 271 10.24 3.23 9.02
C VAL A 271 11.58 3.74 9.59
N ARG A 272 12.60 3.94 8.75
CA ARG A 272 13.90 4.48 9.17
C ARG A 272 13.87 5.98 9.47
N ARG A 273 13.23 6.76 8.61
CA ARG A 273 13.13 8.20 8.84
C ARG A 273 12.23 8.53 10.04
N TRP A 274 11.26 7.67 10.36
CA TRP A 274 10.42 7.79 11.56
C TRP A 274 11.10 7.27 12.84
N LEU A 275 12.23 6.57 12.73
CA LEU A 275 12.86 5.82 13.82
C LEU A 275 11.88 4.79 14.45
N ASP A 276 11.07 4.16 13.61
CA ASP A 276 10.06 3.17 14.02
C ASP A 276 10.72 1.80 14.23
N TYR A 277 11.38 1.66 15.38
CA TYR A 277 12.11 0.45 15.74
C TYR A 277 11.19 -0.76 15.89
N ASP A 278 9.96 -0.57 16.35
CA ASP A 278 8.99 -1.65 16.49
C ASP A 278 8.61 -2.24 15.14
N ALA A 279 8.35 -1.38 14.15
CA ALA A 279 8.09 -1.83 12.78
C ALA A 279 9.32 -2.50 12.13
N MET A 280 10.55 -2.02 12.43
CA MET A 280 11.78 -2.62 11.90
C MET A 280 12.07 -4.00 12.50
N ASN A 281 11.67 -4.24 13.75
CA ASN A 281 11.93 -5.49 14.49
C ASN A 281 10.70 -6.42 14.54
N ALA A 282 9.60 -6.07 13.88
CA ALA A 282 8.38 -6.85 13.91
C ALA A 282 8.60 -8.24 13.29
N THR A 283 8.16 -9.28 13.98
CA THR A 283 8.13 -10.63 13.44
C THR A 283 7.22 -10.67 12.21
N VAL A 284 7.71 -11.25 11.12
CA VAL A 284 6.92 -11.45 9.91
C VAL A 284 6.01 -12.65 10.10
N ARG A 285 4.72 -12.46 9.81
CA ARG A 285 3.70 -13.49 9.96
C ARG A 285 3.08 -13.84 8.60
N GLY A 286 2.72 -15.11 8.47
CA GLY A 286 1.89 -15.65 7.40
C GLY A 286 0.66 -16.32 7.97
N THR A 287 -0.05 -17.07 7.14
CA THR A 287 -1.16 -17.95 7.56
C THR A 287 -1.02 -19.31 6.88
N PHE A 288 -1.44 -20.37 7.53
CA PHE A 288 -1.48 -21.70 6.92
C PHE A 288 -2.91 -22.19 6.67
N ASP A 289 -3.91 -21.48 7.15
CA ASP A 289 -5.33 -21.88 7.16
C ASP A 289 -6.23 -20.87 6.42
N GLY A 290 -5.68 -20.16 5.45
CA GLY A 290 -6.45 -19.24 4.61
C GLY A 290 -6.78 -17.89 5.28
N GLY A 291 -6.01 -17.51 6.29
CA GLY A 291 -6.16 -16.21 6.94
C GLY A 291 -6.86 -16.23 8.29
N LEU A 292 -7.27 -17.41 8.75
CA LEU A 292 -7.96 -17.55 10.05
C LEU A 292 -7.01 -17.38 11.23
N THR A 293 -5.76 -17.83 11.08
CA THR A 293 -4.73 -17.78 12.13
C THR A 293 -3.42 -17.25 11.58
N ALA A 294 -2.92 -16.18 12.16
CA ALA A 294 -1.59 -15.67 11.86
C ALA A 294 -0.53 -16.53 12.57
N VAL A 295 0.54 -16.89 11.85
CA VAL A 295 1.66 -17.68 12.36
C VAL A 295 2.99 -16.99 12.02
N ASP A 296 4.01 -17.16 12.86
CA ASP A 296 5.34 -16.67 12.57
C ASP A 296 5.95 -17.45 11.41
N VAL A 297 6.43 -16.73 10.41
CA VAL A 297 7.15 -17.33 9.29
C VAL A 297 8.57 -17.64 9.76
N LYS A 298 8.96 -18.91 9.66
CA LYS A 298 10.27 -19.36 10.10
C LYS A 298 11.35 -18.86 9.16
N GLU A 299 12.53 -18.58 9.71
CA GLU A 299 13.69 -18.06 8.97
C GLU A 299 14.04 -18.90 7.73
N ARG A 300 13.89 -20.23 7.80
CA ARG A 300 14.06 -21.15 6.66
C ARG A 300 13.04 -20.94 5.54
N ASP A 301 11.88 -20.36 5.85
CA ASP A 301 10.81 -20.12 4.89
C ASP A 301 11.09 -18.86 4.05
N PHE A 302 12.01 -18.00 4.53
CA PHE A 302 12.51 -16.83 3.80
C PHE A 302 13.76 -17.10 2.95
N GLY A 303 14.45 -18.23 3.16
CA GLY A 303 15.75 -18.51 2.55
C GLY A 303 15.75 -18.65 1.04
N ARG A 304 14.60 -18.45 0.39
CA ARG A 304 14.49 -18.63 -1.04
C ARG A 304 14.43 -17.35 -1.86
N ASP A 305 13.93 -16.22 -1.32
CA ASP A 305 13.60 -15.06 -2.17
C ASP A 305 13.68 -13.67 -1.52
N MET A 306 14.53 -13.46 -0.54
CA MET A 306 14.83 -12.11 -0.05
C MET A 306 16.11 -11.54 -0.66
N ILE A 307 16.19 -11.53 -1.99
CA ILE A 307 17.19 -10.75 -2.71
C ILE A 307 16.48 -9.83 -3.71
#